data_6514967bcb7c52b325c09b7996a12348
#
_entry.id   6514967bcb7c52b325c09b7996a12348
#
_cell.length_a   1.000
_cell.length_b   1.000
_cell.length_c   1.000
_cell.angle_alpha   90.00
_cell.angle_beta   90.00
_cell.angle_gamma   90.00
#
_symmetry.space_group_name_H-M   'P 1'
#
loop_
_entity.id
_entity.type
_entity.pdbx_description
1 polymer ?
#
loop_
_entity_poly.entity_id
_entity_poly.type
_entity_poly.pdbx_seq_one_letter_code
_entity_poly.pdbx_strand_id
1 'polypeptide(L)'
;LLFISGFAIAGCKQQNQYRPDAKIVAAFNNKYPQADKVEWEQKQGYYVAEFREDGIEHEAWFDGTGKWVMTESNLRYSSLPQAIREQFEKSVYSTWKKDDIDKIERAGMEAVYIIELEKEGLDTDLYYVGNGNLIKTVNEVSKEKRSSYMPVASDIQIWIKQKYPDATIIEMDNEKGKLEVDILDGGKAKELIFQGNDWLSTSWEVS
;
A
#
# COMPACT_ATOMS: atom_id res chain seq x y z
N LEU A 1 29.26 -52.19 25.74
CA LEU A 1 28.91 -50.75 25.68
C LEU A 1 27.95 -50.57 24.51
N LEU A 2 26.64 -50.35 24.82
CA LEU A 2 25.63 -50.03 23.82
C LEU A 2 25.56 -48.50 23.68
N PHE A 3 25.81 -48.00 22.46
CA PHE A 3 25.53 -46.61 22.11
C PHE A 3 24.09 -46.55 21.61
N ILE A 4 23.21 -45.89 22.38
CA ILE A 4 21.87 -45.55 21.94
C ILE A 4 21.96 -44.18 21.25
N SER A 5 21.90 -44.18 19.90
CA SER A 5 21.76 -42.96 19.10
C SER A 5 20.36 -42.43 19.25
N GLY A 6 20.20 -41.33 19.98
CA GLY A 6 18.93 -40.59 20.05
C GLY A 6 18.64 -39.89 18.73
N PHE A 7 17.62 -40.34 18.02
CA PHE A 7 17.04 -39.62 16.90
C PHE A 7 16.27 -38.39 17.45
N ALA A 8 16.86 -37.22 17.28
CA ALA A 8 16.13 -35.97 17.48
C ALA A 8 15.11 -35.81 16.31
N ILE A 9 13.84 -36.05 16.60
CA ILE A 9 12.76 -35.70 15.70
C ILE A 9 12.66 -34.17 15.71
N ALA A 10 13.20 -33.52 14.68
CA ALA A 10 12.92 -32.12 14.41
C ALA A 10 11.42 -32.01 14.10
N GLY A 11 10.65 -31.57 15.09
CA GLY A 11 9.23 -31.26 14.91
C GLY A 11 9.11 -30.09 13.94
N CYS A 12 8.66 -30.37 12.72
CA CYS A 12 8.14 -29.32 11.85
C CYS A 12 7.00 -28.66 12.63
N LYS A 13 7.22 -27.41 13.09
CA LYS A 13 6.12 -26.53 13.49
C LYS A 13 5.28 -26.32 12.24
N GLN A 14 4.16 -27.04 12.14
CA GLN A 14 3.08 -26.66 11.23
C GLN A 14 2.63 -25.27 11.71
N GLN A 15 3.10 -24.22 11.04
CA GLN A 15 2.46 -22.92 11.13
C GLN A 15 1.04 -23.15 10.61
N ASN A 16 0.04 -22.96 11.48
CA ASN A 16 -1.36 -22.92 11.08
C ASN A 16 -1.49 -21.72 10.11
N GLN A 17 -1.32 -21.97 8.83
CA GLN A 17 -1.50 -20.98 7.79
C GLN A 17 -2.97 -20.57 7.85
N TYR A 18 -3.24 -19.31 8.13
CA TYR A 18 -4.59 -18.75 8.14
C TYR A 18 -5.23 -18.98 6.77
N ARG A 19 -6.48 -19.44 6.75
CA ARG A 19 -7.24 -19.63 5.51
C ARG A 19 -8.53 -18.83 5.59
N PRO A 20 -8.73 -17.86 4.70
CA PRO A 20 -10.00 -17.13 4.63
C PRO A 20 -11.13 -18.01 4.05
N ASP A 21 -12.35 -17.51 4.14
CA ASP A 21 -13.51 -18.15 3.52
C ASP A 21 -13.33 -18.38 2.02
N ALA A 22 -13.92 -19.44 1.49
CA ALA A 22 -13.82 -19.83 0.10
C ALA A 22 -14.21 -18.72 -0.89
N LYS A 23 -15.16 -17.86 -0.53
CA LYS A 23 -15.58 -16.69 -1.34
C LYS A 23 -14.45 -15.68 -1.53
N ILE A 24 -13.63 -15.45 -0.49
CA ILE A 24 -12.51 -14.51 -0.51
C ILE A 24 -11.38 -15.08 -1.36
N VAL A 25 -11.07 -16.37 -1.18
CA VAL A 25 -10.09 -17.09 -2.02
C VAL A 25 -10.51 -17.07 -3.48
N ALA A 26 -11.80 -17.28 -3.78
CA ALA A 26 -12.32 -17.23 -5.15
C ALA A 26 -12.18 -15.82 -5.76
N ALA A 27 -12.48 -14.76 -4.99
CA ALA A 27 -12.31 -13.38 -5.44
C ALA A 27 -10.84 -13.06 -5.74
N PHE A 28 -9.93 -13.49 -4.88
CA PHE A 28 -8.49 -13.38 -5.09
C PHE A 28 -8.05 -14.11 -6.36
N ASN A 29 -8.37 -15.38 -6.51
CA ASN A 29 -7.97 -16.19 -7.67
C ASN A 29 -8.52 -15.63 -8.99
N ASN A 30 -9.71 -15.03 -8.98
CA ASN A 30 -10.27 -14.36 -10.15
C ASN A 30 -9.50 -13.09 -10.52
N LYS A 31 -8.99 -12.35 -9.54
CA LYS A 31 -8.24 -11.12 -9.78
C LYS A 31 -6.77 -11.39 -10.13
N TYR A 32 -6.16 -12.38 -9.48
CA TYR A 32 -4.74 -12.73 -9.62
C TYR A 32 -4.57 -14.21 -10.01
N PRO A 33 -4.94 -14.58 -11.23
CA PRO A 33 -4.92 -15.99 -11.67
C PRO A 33 -3.50 -16.56 -11.83
N GLN A 34 -2.47 -15.71 -11.88
CA GLN A 34 -1.06 -16.11 -12.01
C GLN A 34 -0.29 -16.01 -10.70
N ALA A 35 -0.97 -15.70 -9.59
CA ALA A 35 -0.35 -15.58 -8.28
C ALA A 35 0.29 -16.89 -7.82
N ASP A 36 1.53 -16.81 -7.33
CA ASP A 36 2.22 -17.91 -6.66
C ASP A 36 2.61 -17.52 -5.23
N LYS A 37 3.01 -18.52 -4.42
CA LYS A 37 3.46 -18.33 -3.02
C LYS A 37 2.47 -17.54 -2.16
N VAL A 38 1.19 -17.82 -2.31
CA VAL A 38 0.13 -17.09 -1.62
C VAL A 38 0.11 -17.45 -0.15
N GLU A 39 0.28 -16.43 0.69
CA GLU A 39 0.11 -16.51 2.14
C GLU A 39 -1.04 -15.59 2.56
N TRP A 40 -1.80 -16.00 3.58
CA TRP A 40 -2.96 -15.24 4.03
C TRP A 40 -2.83 -14.86 5.49
N GLU A 41 -3.21 -13.64 5.79
CA GLU A 41 -3.36 -13.14 7.15
C GLU A 41 -4.65 -12.32 7.30
N GLN A 42 -4.95 -11.92 8.54
CA GLN A 42 -6.03 -11.00 8.82
C GLN A 42 -5.45 -9.78 9.54
N LYS A 43 -5.59 -8.62 8.91
CA LYS A 43 -5.18 -7.33 9.45
C LYS A 43 -6.40 -6.42 9.56
N GLN A 44 -6.69 -5.90 10.74
CA GLN A 44 -7.71 -4.85 10.97
C GLN A 44 -9.09 -5.14 10.36
N GLY A 45 -9.50 -6.41 10.39
CA GLY A 45 -10.80 -6.84 9.85
C GLY A 45 -10.81 -7.12 8.34
N TYR A 46 -9.69 -6.92 7.65
CA TYR A 46 -9.51 -7.31 6.25
C TYR A 46 -8.80 -8.66 6.14
N TYR A 47 -8.98 -9.29 5.00
CA TYR A 47 -8.26 -10.49 4.57
C TYR A 47 -7.16 -10.06 3.60
N VAL A 48 -5.94 -10.38 3.94
CA VAL A 48 -4.76 -9.91 3.22
C VAL A 48 -4.05 -11.11 2.61
N ALA A 49 -3.83 -11.05 1.30
CA ALA A 49 -3.03 -12.02 0.58
C ALA A 49 -1.68 -11.42 0.23
N GLU A 50 -0.61 -11.99 0.78
CA GLU A 50 0.76 -11.76 0.31
C GLU A 50 1.06 -12.81 -0.76
N PHE A 51 1.57 -12.38 -1.92
CA PHE A 51 1.82 -13.28 -3.05
C PHE A 51 2.86 -12.71 -4.01
N ARG A 52 3.26 -13.55 -4.96
CA ARG A 52 4.10 -13.11 -6.09
C ARG A 52 3.36 -13.30 -7.42
N GLU A 53 3.53 -12.31 -8.30
CA GLU A 53 3.12 -12.40 -9.70
C GLU A 53 4.20 -11.74 -10.56
N ASP A 54 4.68 -12.42 -11.60
CA ASP A 54 5.79 -11.97 -12.46
C ASP A 54 7.08 -11.60 -11.73
N GLY A 55 7.32 -12.24 -10.57
CA GLY A 55 8.48 -12.00 -9.72
C GLY A 55 8.42 -10.71 -8.91
N ILE A 56 7.27 -10.06 -8.85
CA ILE A 56 6.95 -8.90 -8.03
C ILE A 56 6.20 -9.38 -6.78
N GLU A 57 6.49 -8.80 -5.63
CA GLU A 57 5.78 -9.04 -4.38
C GLU A 57 4.57 -8.10 -4.30
N HIS A 58 3.44 -8.65 -3.86
CA HIS A 58 2.18 -7.97 -3.75
C HIS A 58 1.51 -8.26 -2.41
N GLU A 59 0.77 -7.30 -1.91
CA GLU A 59 -0.14 -7.44 -0.78
C GLU A 59 -1.54 -6.95 -1.20
N ALA A 60 -2.50 -7.88 -1.34
CA ALA A 60 -3.86 -7.56 -1.77
C ALA A 60 -4.85 -7.69 -0.62
N TRP A 61 -5.68 -6.67 -0.43
CA TRP A 61 -6.63 -6.51 0.68
C TRP A 61 -8.06 -6.73 0.21
N PHE A 62 -8.80 -7.56 0.93
CA PHE A 62 -10.20 -7.88 0.68
C PHE A 62 -11.03 -7.64 1.93
N ASP A 63 -12.24 -7.12 1.77
CA ASP A 63 -13.18 -7.01 2.87
C ASP A 63 -13.86 -8.37 3.20
N GLY A 64 -14.65 -8.41 4.27
CA GLY A 64 -15.36 -9.62 4.71
C GLY A 64 -16.40 -10.13 3.72
N THR A 65 -16.76 -9.38 2.69
CA THR A 65 -17.65 -9.82 1.60
C THR A 65 -16.90 -10.49 0.45
N GLY A 66 -15.56 -10.33 0.41
CA GLY A 66 -14.70 -10.75 -0.69
C GLY A 66 -14.48 -9.67 -1.75
N LYS A 67 -14.91 -8.42 -1.48
CA LYS A 67 -14.62 -7.30 -2.37
C LYS A 67 -13.16 -6.89 -2.21
N TRP A 68 -12.46 -6.78 -3.34
CA TRP A 68 -11.11 -6.22 -3.38
C TRP A 68 -11.14 -4.72 -3.03
N VAL A 69 -10.22 -4.30 -2.16
CA VAL A 69 -10.12 -2.93 -1.63
C VAL A 69 -8.91 -2.22 -2.19
N MET A 70 -7.73 -2.82 -2.05
CA MET A 70 -6.48 -2.27 -2.56
C MET A 70 -5.43 -3.36 -2.79
N THR A 71 -4.38 -2.99 -3.49
CA THR A 71 -3.16 -3.79 -3.64
C THR A 71 -1.95 -2.88 -3.57
N GLU A 72 -1.01 -3.26 -2.76
CA GLU A 72 0.36 -2.75 -2.75
C GLU A 72 1.25 -3.69 -3.58
N SER A 73 2.17 -3.12 -4.35
CA SER A 73 3.10 -3.87 -5.19
C SER A 73 4.48 -3.26 -5.09
N ASN A 74 5.48 -4.05 -4.68
CA ASN A 74 6.87 -3.61 -4.62
C ASN A 74 7.52 -3.69 -6.01
N LEU A 75 7.77 -2.54 -6.62
CA LEU A 75 8.21 -2.44 -8.00
C LEU A 75 9.72 -2.30 -8.13
N ARG A 76 10.25 -2.74 -9.27
CA ARG A 76 11.57 -2.31 -9.72
C ARG A 76 11.47 -0.93 -10.38
N TYR A 77 12.51 -0.11 -10.28
CA TYR A 77 12.54 1.20 -10.94
C TYR A 77 12.22 1.13 -12.44
N SER A 78 12.69 0.09 -13.12
CA SER A 78 12.40 -0.13 -14.55
C SER A 78 10.93 -0.40 -14.86
N SER A 79 10.14 -0.81 -13.86
CA SER A 79 8.70 -1.11 -13.99
C SER A 79 7.83 0.12 -13.77
N LEU A 80 8.40 1.24 -13.31
CA LEU A 80 7.66 2.50 -13.22
C LEU A 80 7.22 2.98 -14.60
N PRO A 81 6.06 3.67 -14.71
CA PRO A 81 5.68 4.39 -15.92
C PRO A 81 6.82 5.29 -16.44
N GLN A 82 6.99 5.35 -17.75
CA GLN A 82 8.05 6.16 -18.34
C GLN A 82 7.98 7.62 -17.91
N ALA A 83 6.79 8.20 -17.84
CA ALA A 83 6.57 9.58 -17.43
C ALA A 83 7.09 9.86 -16.01
N ILE A 84 6.90 8.93 -15.08
CA ILE A 84 7.43 9.05 -13.70
C ILE A 84 8.96 9.03 -13.73
N ARG A 85 9.56 8.06 -14.43
CA ARG A 85 11.02 7.97 -14.52
C ARG A 85 11.64 9.25 -15.11
N GLU A 86 11.06 9.78 -16.19
CA GLU A 86 11.52 11.02 -16.83
C GLU A 86 11.43 12.24 -15.90
N GLN A 87 10.38 12.34 -15.08
CA GLN A 87 10.22 13.42 -14.10
C GLN A 87 11.19 13.25 -12.94
N PHE A 88 11.31 12.02 -12.42
CA PHE A 88 12.25 11.71 -11.34
C PHE A 88 13.72 12.03 -11.76
N GLU A 89 14.14 11.63 -12.97
CA GLU A 89 15.50 11.87 -13.46
C GLU A 89 15.83 13.35 -13.65
N LYS A 90 14.83 14.21 -13.83
CA LYS A 90 14.98 15.68 -13.90
C LYS A 90 14.92 16.34 -12.53
N SER A 91 14.52 15.63 -11.50
CA SER A 91 14.35 16.19 -10.14
C SER A 91 15.67 16.36 -9.42
N VAL A 92 15.64 17.14 -8.34
CA VAL A 92 16.79 17.29 -7.42
C VAL A 92 17.11 15.99 -6.66
N TYR A 93 16.19 15.04 -6.69
CA TYR A 93 16.28 13.74 -6.04
C TYR A 93 16.91 12.65 -6.91
N SER A 94 17.20 12.92 -8.18
CA SER A 94 17.67 11.92 -9.16
C SER A 94 18.92 11.15 -8.74
N THR A 95 19.78 11.77 -7.91
CA THR A 95 21.04 11.20 -7.42
C THR A 95 20.91 10.51 -6.05
N TRP A 96 19.72 10.57 -5.43
CA TRP A 96 19.49 9.93 -4.13
C TRP A 96 19.39 8.41 -4.28
N LYS A 97 19.75 7.70 -3.21
CA LYS A 97 19.56 6.24 -3.16
C LYS A 97 18.06 5.96 -3.13
N LYS A 98 17.60 5.09 -4.02
CA LYS A 98 16.25 4.54 -3.98
C LYS A 98 16.27 3.36 -3.01
N ASP A 99 15.43 3.41 -2.00
CA ASP A 99 15.33 2.34 -1.00
C ASP A 99 14.22 1.38 -1.38
N ASP A 100 13.03 1.87 -1.60
CA ASP A 100 11.88 1.08 -2.03
C ASP A 100 11.05 1.82 -3.09
N ILE A 101 10.24 1.08 -3.83
CA ILE A 101 9.33 1.65 -4.84
C ILE A 101 8.02 0.88 -4.82
N ASP A 102 6.96 1.56 -4.44
CA ASP A 102 5.65 0.95 -4.31
C ASP A 102 4.64 1.52 -5.29
N LYS A 103 3.71 0.66 -5.67
CA LYS A 103 2.50 1.02 -6.40
C LYS A 103 1.29 0.68 -5.56
N ILE A 104 0.45 1.64 -5.30
CA ILE A 104 -0.81 1.47 -4.56
C ILE A 104 -1.97 1.58 -5.54
N GLU A 105 -2.71 0.49 -5.70
CA GLU A 105 -3.95 0.44 -6.46
C GLU A 105 -5.15 0.35 -5.53
N ARG A 106 -6.16 1.18 -5.75
CA ARG A 106 -7.42 1.17 -4.99
C ARG A 106 -8.61 1.06 -5.94
N ALA A 107 -9.67 0.42 -5.47
CA ALA A 107 -10.88 0.21 -6.27
C ALA A 107 -11.46 1.53 -6.80
N GLY A 108 -11.52 1.66 -8.12
CA GLY A 108 -12.10 2.82 -8.80
C GLY A 108 -11.30 4.13 -8.68
N MET A 109 -10.01 4.05 -8.38
CA MET A 109 -9.11 5.21 -8.26
C MET A 109 -7.90 5.05 -9.18
N GLU A 110 -7.23 6.16 -9.49
CA GLU A 110 -5.94 6.15 -10.17
C GLU A 110 -4.87 5.54 -9.25
N ALA A 111 -3.91 4.83 -9.83
CA ALA A 111 -2.80 4.28 -9.07
C ALA A 111 -1.84 5.39 -8.60
N VAL A 112 -1.34 5.25 -7.38
CA VAL A 112 -0.29 6.09 -6.81
C VAL A 112 1.01 5.29 -6.80
N TYR A 113 2.11 5.93 -7.16
CA TYR A 113 3.46 5.36 -7.15
C TYR A 113 4.30 6.13 -6.14
N ILE A 114 4.99 5.42 -5.27
CA ILE A 114 5.83 6.02 -4.23
C ILE A 114 7.28 5.61 -4.50
N ILE A 115 8.19 6.58 -4.48
CA ILE A 115 9.63 6.34 -4.53
C ILE A 115 10.21 6.76 -3.19
N GLU A 116 10.62 5.78 -2.39
CA GLU A 116 11.31 6.01 -1.12
C GLU A 116 12.79 6.25 -1.38
N LEU A 117 13.32 7.32 -0.82
CA LEU A 117 14.67 7.82 -1.07
C LEU A 117 15.42 8.03 0.23
N GLU A 118 16.70 7.70 0.22
CA GLU A 118 17.62 7.94 1.34
C GLU A 118 18.82 8.78 0.86
N LYS A 119 19.16 9.80 1.65
CA LYS A 119 20.42 10.53 1.49
C LYS A 119 20.90 11.11 2.82
N GLU A 120 22.10 10.71 3.25
CA GLU A 120 22.77 11.25 4.44
C GLU A 120 21.91 11.19 5.73
N GLY A 121 21.05 10.16 5.85
CA GLY A 121 20.16 9.94 6.98
C GLY A 121 18.86 10.76 6.92
N LEU A 122 18.57 11.36 5.78
CA LEU A 122 17.27 11.94 5.44
C LEU A 122 16.50 10.93 4.59
N ASP A 123 15.29 10.59 5.00
CA ASP A 123 14.36 9.78 4.25
C ASP A 123 13.32 10.70 3.60
N THR A 124 13.01 10.46 2.34
CA THR A 124 12.06 11.28 1.56
C THR A 124 11.26 10.40 0.65
N ASP A 125 9.93 10.52 0.72
CA ASP A 125 9.00 9.81 -0.15
C ASP A 125 8.41 10.75 -1.18
N LEU A 126 8.46 10.34 -2.43
CA LEU A 126 7.90 11.05 -3.56
C LEU A 126 6.69 10.29 -4.09
N TYR A 127 5.52 10.92 -4.05
CA TYR A 127 4.26 10.36 -4.53
C TYR A 127 3.93 10.86 -5.92
N TYR A 128 3.74 9.95 -6.86
CA TYR A 128 3.43 10.23 -8.25
C TYR A 128 2.11 9.58 -8.67
N VAL A 129 1.44 10.16 -9.66
CA VAL A 129 0.41 9.49 -10.45
C VAL A 129 0.98 9.08 -11.82
N GLY A 130 0.29 8.17 -12.52
CA GLY A 130 0.81 7.49 -13.69
C GLY A 130 1.29 8.37 -14.84
N ASN A 131 0.79 9.60 -14.93
CA ASN A 131 1.20 10.60 -15.94
C ASN A 131 2.53 11.33 -15.61
N GLY A 132 3.17 11.00 -14.48
CA GLY A 132 4.43 11.58 -14.03
C GLY A 132 4.30 12.82 -13.12
N ASN A 133 3.09 13.26 -12.80
CA ASN A 133 2.91 14.37 -11.87
C ASN A 133 3.32 13.95 -10.45
N LEU A 134 4.25 14.69 -9.85
CA LEU A 134 4.58 14.64 -8.43
C LEU A 134 3.44 15.32 -7.66
N ILE A 135 2.78 14.59 -6.76
CA ILE A 135 1.57 15.04 -6.06
C ILE A 135 1.80 15.30 -4.58
N LYS A 136 2.83 14.69 -3.99
CA LYS A 136 3.21 14.89 -2.59
C LYS A 136 4.68 14.56 -2.40
N THR A 137 5.33 15.27 -1.47
CA THR A 137 6.67 14.94 -0.97
C THR A 137 6.63 14.92 0.56
N VAL A 138 7.08 13.83 1.16
CA VAL A 138 7.17 13.70 2.61
C VAL A 138 8.63 13.55 2.99
N ASN A 139 9.10 14.41 3.91
CA ASN A 139 10.45 14.34 4.44
C ASN A 139 10.38 13.82 5.87
N GLU A 140 11.00 12.69 6.14
CA GLU A 140 11.05 12.09 7.46
C GLU A 140 12.45 12.24 8.07
N VAL A 141 12.49 12.56 9.35
CA VAL A 141 13.76 12.70 10.11
C VAL A 141 14.05 11.41 10.91
N SER A 142 13.18 10.43 10.88
CA SER A 142 13.29 9.20 11.67
C SER A 142 13.07 7.93 10.84
N LYS A 143 13.90 6.93 11.10
CA LYS A 143 13.92 5.61 10.48
C LYS A 143 12.78 4.66 10.94
N GLU A 144 11.62 5.14 11.24
CA GLU A 144 10.48 4.22 11.35
C GLU A 144 10.02 3.88 9.93
N LYS A 145 10.46 2.69 9.48
CA LYS A 145 9.97 2.13 8.22
C LYS A 145 8.44 2.15 8.27
N ARG A 146 7.80 2.80 7.30
CA ARG A 146 6.34 2.82 7.24
C ARG A 146 5.82 1.40 7.36
N SER A 147 4.90 1.21 8.27
CA SER A 147 4.07 0.02 8.24
C SER A 147 3.21 0.10 6.98
N SER A 148 3.05 -1.04 6.31
CA SER A 148 2.28 -1.21 5.08
C SER A 148 1.11 -0.22 4.93
N TYR A 149 0.91 0.31 3.73
CA TYR A 149 -0.24 1.14 3.40
C TYR A 149 -1.54 0.45 3.77
N MET A 150 -2.46 1.20 4.35
CA MET A 150 -3.70 0.62 4.86
C MET A 150 -4.89 0.99 3.97
N PRO A 151 -5.90 0.11 3.86
CA PRO A 151 -7.11 0.46 3.17
C PRO A 151 -7.93 1.45 4.00
N VAL A 152 -8.44 2.49 3.36
CA VAL A 152 -9.45 3.37 3.93
C VAL A 152 -10.75 2.60 4.10
N ALA A 153 -11.44 2.73 5.23
CA ALA A 153 -12.71 2.08 5.49
C ALA A 153 -13.72 2.32 4.36
N SER A 154 -14.50 1.31 4.00
CA SER A 154 -15.41 1.35 2.84
C SER A 154 -16.37 2.53 2.88
N ASP A 155 -16.90 2.87 4.07
CA ASP A 155 -17.85 3.99 4.23
C ASP A 155 -17.19 5.34 3.94
N ILE A 156 -15.93 5.51 4.36
CA ILE A 156 -15.14 6.72 4.09
C ILE A 156 -14.80 6.78 2.59
N GLN A 157 -14.42 5.67 1.95
CA GLN A 157 -14.20 5.63 0.50
C GLN A 157 -15.46 6.03 -0.27
N ILE A 158 -16.62 5.52 0.14
CA ILE A 158 -17.92 5.87 -0.47
C ILE A 158 -18.18 7.36 -0.29
N TRP A 159 -17.98 7.91 0.93
CA TRP A 159 -18.14 9.33 1.20
C TRP A 159 -17.22 10.19 0.32
N ILE A 160 -15.92 9.81 0.22
CA ILE A 160 -14.95 10.52 -0.63
C ILE A 160 -15.41 10.50 -2.09
N LYS A 161 -15.82 9.34 -2.62
CA LYS A 161 -16.27 9.21 -4.00
C LYS A 161 -17.56 9.98 -4.29
N GLN A 162 -18.45 10.12 -3.32
CA GLN A 162 -19.67 10.95 -3.47
C GLN A 162 -19.35 12.45 -3.48
N LYS A 163 -18.42 12.89 -2.63
CA LYS A 163 -18.06 14.29 -2.48
C LYS A 163 -17.03 14.75 -3.53
N TYR A 164 -16.13 13.87 -3.91
CA TYR A 164 -15.02 14.09 -4.83
C TYR A 164 -14.93 12.91 -5.81
N PRO A 165 -15.80 12.87 -6.85
CA PRO A 165 -15.95 11.69 -7.73
C PRO A 165 -14.65 11.25 -8.43
N ASP A 166 -13.83 12.23 -8.82
CA ASP A 166 -12.58 12.01 -9.56
C ASP A 166 -11.34 11.93 -8.66
N ALA A 167 -11.54 12.01 -7.33
CA ALA A 167 -10.41 12.02 -6.41
C ALA A 167 -9.72 10.66 -6.33
N THR A 168 -8.40 10.73 -6.17
CA THR A 168 -7.53 9.60 -5.82
C THR A 168 -7.03 9.76 -4.40
N ILE A 169 -7.08 8.71 -3.59
CA ILE A 169 -6.49 8.69 -2.24
C ILE A 169 -4.97 8.53 -2.41
N ILE A 170 -4.23 9.49 -1.86
CA ILE A 170 -2.76 9.51 -1.84
C ILE A 170 -2.29 8.66 -0.68
N GLU A 171 -2.66 9.04 0.53
CA GLU A 171 -2.19 8.46 1.78
C GLU A 171 -3.30 8.48 2.83
N MET A 172 -3.10 7.72 3.88
CA MET A 172 -3.95 7.70 5.04
C MET A 172 -3.09 7.55 6.29
N ASP A 173 -3.36 8.37 7.30
CA ASP A 173 -2.74 8.28 8.60
C ASP A 173 -3.77 8.30 9.73
N ASN A 174 -3.40 7.77 10.88
CA ASN A 174 -4.25 7.77 12.08
C ASN A 174 -3.52 8.49 13.21
N GLU A 175 -3.82 9.75 13.39
CA GLU A 175 -3.21 10.58 14.43
C GLU A 175 -4.20 10.90 15.56
N LYS A 176 -3.86 10.51 16.79
CA LYS A 176 -4.63 10.81 18.02
C LYS A 176 -6.13 10.42 17.94
N GLY A 177 -6.43 9.30 17.24
CA GLY A 177 -7.80 8.81 17.09
C GLY A 177 -8.62 9.54 16.03
N LYS A 178 -7.98 10.35 15.20
CA LYS A 178 -8.53 10.90 13.98
C LYS A 178 -7.87 10.25 12.78
N LEU A 179 -8.65 9.99 11.75
CA LEU A 179 -8.17 9.52 10.48
C LEU A 179 -7.96 10.72 9.56
N GLU A 180 -6.73 10.90 9.11
CA GLU A 180 -6.34 11.86 8.09
C GLU A 180 -6.23 11.14 6.75
N VAL A 181 -6.90 11.64 5.73
CA VAL A 181 -6.90 11.06 4.38
C VAL A 181 -6.52 12.13 3.38
N ASP A 182 -5.36 11.99 2.80
CA ASP A 182 -4.92 12.85 1.72
C ASP A 182 -5.47 12.38 0.39
N ILE A 183 -6.09 13.29 -0.34
CA ILE A 183 -6.63 13.03 -1.67
C ILE A 183 -6.07 14.02 -2.69
N LEU A 184 -5.93 13.54 -3.94
CA LEU A 184 -5.76 14.38 -5.12
C LEU A 184 -7.11 14.59 -5.78
N ASP A 185 -7.60 15.83 -5.85
CA ASP A 185 -8.86 16.18 -6.52
C ASP A 185 -8.66 17.38 -7.44
N GLY A 186 -8.89 17.20 -8.73
CA GLY A 186 -8.69 18.23 -9.74
C GLY A 186 -7.24 18.76 -9.79
N GLY A 187 -6.25 17.92 -9.53
CA GLY A 187 -4.82 18.28 -9.52
C GLY A 187 -4.37 19.02 -8.26
N LYS A 188 -5.19 19.08 -7.20
CA LYS A 188 -4.88 19.71 -5.92
C LYS A 188 -4.95 18.71 -4.79
N ALA A 189 -3.92 18.68 -3.96
CA ALA A 189 -3.93 17.89 -2.73
C ALA A 189 -4.84 18.52 -1.67
N LYS A 190 -5.59 17.67 -0.99
CA LYS A 190 -6.50 18.04 0.10
C LYS A 190 -6.34 17.00 1.20
N GLU A 191 -6.31 17.46 2.43
CA GLU A 191 -6.39 16.62 3.63
C GLU A 191 -7.83 16.59 4.13
N LEU A 192 -8.35 15.39 4.34
CA LEU A 192 -9.68 15.15 4.89
C LEU A 192 -9.52 14.54 6.28
N ILE A 193 -10.15 15.12 7.29
CA ILE A 193 -10.10 14.62 8.66
C ILE A 193 -11.42 13.98 9.04
N PHE A 194 -11.37 12.76 9.56
CA PHE A 194 -12.51 11.99 10.05
C PHE A 194 -12.32 11.61 11.53
N GLN A 195 -13.43 11.46 12.23
CA GLN A 195 -13.49 10.80 13.54
C GLN A 195 -14.46 9.64 13.46
N GLY A 196 -13.95 8.39 13.52
CA GLY A 196 -14.69 7.24 13.06
C GLY A 196 -15.05 7.39 11.58
N ASN A 197 -16.33 7.36 11.23
CA ASN A 197 -16.83 7.56 9.87
C ASN A 197 -17.32 9.00 9.60
N ASP A 198 -17.29 9.88 10.61
CA ASP A 198 -17.79 11.24 10.51
C ASP A 198 -16.71 12.17 9.99
N TRP A 199 -16.98 12.83 8.87
CA TRP A 199 -16.12 13.89 8.35
C TRP A 199 -16.14 15.12 9.27
N LEU A 200 -14.97 15.64 9.61
CA LEU A 200 -14.80 16.82 10.47
C LEU A 200 -14.43 18.06 9.69
N SER A 201 -13.44 17.96 8.83
CA SER A 201 -12.89 19.10 8.09
C SER A 201 -12.17 18.70 6.82
N THR A 202 -11.96 19.69 5.94
CA THR A 202 -11.09 19.61 4.77
C THR A 202 -10.12 20.78 4.82
N SER A 203 -8.83 20.52 4.70
CA SER A 203 -7.81 21.52 4.48
C SER A 203 -7.21 21.39 3.07
N TRP A 204 -6.54 22.44 2.63
CA TRP A 204 -5.83 22.47 1.37
C TRP A 204 -4.34 22.49 1.69
N GLU A 205 -3.57 21.58 1.12
CA GLU A 205 -2.13 21.75 1.15
C GLU A 205 -1.77 22.99 0.33
N VAL A 206 -1.13 23.94 1.00
CA VAL A 206 -0.57 25.13 0.34
C VAL A 206 0.76 24.68 -0.25
N SER A 207 0.81 24.55 -1.57
CA SER A 207 2.03 24.27 -2.34
C SER A 207 3.05 25.39 -2.26
#